data_68cbc0f96c5856ad9aa4e2b1beeddede
#
_entry.id   68cbc0f96c5856ad9aa4e2b1beeddede
#
_cell.length_a   1.000
_cell.length_b   1.000
_cell.length_c   1.000
_cell.angle_alpha   90.00
_cell.angle_beta   90.00
_cell.angle_gamma   90.00
#
_symmetry.space_group_name_H-M   'P 1'
#
loop_
_entity.id
_entity.type
_entity.pdbx_description
1 polymer ?
#
loop_
_entity_poly.entity_id
_entity_poly.type
_entity_poly.pdbx_seq_one_letter_code
_entity_poly.pdbx_strand_id
1 'polypeptide(L)'
;NHENRIKKALKSDPRLEGDKYGISFGHLQTDHWFDDYHEYRNSGPSIAEYDGVSYAHFFQAGNFGSAVSGLHHANTLLGHRYTSSTCGHSHKRDLKFKDGAKAIGLVAGCFKGAEEGWAGQSNLDWWKGVVVKREIENGMYEPEFVSLKRLKELYG
;
A
#
# COMPACT_ATOMS: atom_id res chain seq x y z
N ASN A 1 -2.07 -7.96 -2.61
CA ASN A 1 -3.22 -8.78 -2.22
C ASN A 1 -4.07 -9.19 -3.42
N HIS A 2 -4.20 -8.33 -4.43
CA HIS A 2 -4.94 -8.63 -5.66
C HIS A 2 -4.19 -9.65 -6.51
N GLU A 3 -2.90 -9.53 -6.64
CA GLU A 3 -2.00 -10.45 -7.37
C GLU A 3 -2.09 -11.89 -6.81
N ASN A 4 -2.22 -12.01 -5.50
CA ASN A 4 -2.35 -13.32 -4.85
C ASN A 4 -3.66 -14.05 -5.19
N ARG A 5 -4.63 -13.38 -5.83
CA ARG A 5 -5.86 -14.02 -6.33
C ARG A 5 -5.56 -15.00 -7.44
N ILE A 6 -4.56 -14.74 -8.30
CA ILE A 6 -4.10 -15.68 -9.33
C ILE A 6 -3.62 -16.96 -8.65
N LYS A 7 -2.69 -16.86 -7.68
CA LYS A 7 -2.18 -18.04 -6.95
C LYS A 7 -3.30 -18.81 -6.24
N LYS A 8 -4.28 -18.10 -5.66
CA LYS A 8 -5.44 -18.73 -5.01
C LYS A 8 -6.36 -19.43 -6.02
N ALA A 9 -6.62 -18.83 -7.17
CA ALA A 9 -7.42 -19.43 -8.22
C ALA A 9 -6.78 -20.71 -8.76
N LEU A 10 -5.48 -20.67 -9.07
CA LEU A 10 -4.72 -21.84 -9.52
C LEU A 10 -4.66 -22.95 -8.47
N LYS A 11 -4.55 -22.58 -7.18
CA LYS A 11 -4.60 -23.58 -6.11
C LYS A 11 -5.97 -24.23 -5.97
N SER A 12 -7.06 -23.51 -6.25
CA SER A 12 -8.41 -24.05 -6.20
C SER A 12 -8.79 -24.84 -7.43
N ASP A 13 -8.29 -24.46 -8.59
CA ASP A 13 -8.47 -25.17 -9.86
C ASP A 13 -7.22 -25.09 -10.73
N PRO A 14 -6.32 -26.11 -10.64
CA PRO A 14 -5.09 -26.15 -11.43
C PRO A 14 -5.31 -26.19 -12.95
N ARG A 15 -6.51 -26.55 -13.43
CA ARG A 15 -6.83 -26.55 -14.86
C ARG A 15 -6.84 -25.16 -15.48
N LEU A 16 -6.89 -24.12 -14.63
CA LEU A 16 -6.82 -22.72 -15.05
C LEU A 16 -5.39 -22.30 -15.43
N GLU A 17 -4.38 -23.11 -15.10
CA GLU A 17 -2.98 -22.75 -15.36
C GLU A 17 -2.66 -22.79 -16.85
N GLY A 18 -2.03 -21.74 -17.36
CA GLY A 18 -1.54 -21.69 -18.73
C GLY A 18 -1.18 -20.29 -19.19
N ASP A 19 -0.09 -20.21 -19.95
CA ASP A 19 0.42 -18.92 -20.45
C ASP A 19 -0.34 -18.41 -21.67
N LYS A 20 -0.98 -19.29 -22.44
CA LYS A 20 -1.65 -18.93 -23.69
C LYS A 20 -3.18 -18.83 -23.56
N TYR A 21 -3.81 -19.77 -22.85
CA TYR A 21 -5.27 -19.87 -22.78
C TYR A 21 -5.80 -19.96 -21.34
N GLY A 22 -4.90 -19.99 -20.37
CA GLY A 22 -5.23 -20.01 -18.96
C GLY A 22 -4.85 -18.70 -18.27
N ILE A 23 -4.60 -18.77 -16.98
CA ILE A 23 -4.07 -17.67 -16.17
C ILE A 23 -2.71 -18.06 -15.59
N SER A 24 -1.78 -17.12 -15.56
CA SER A 24 -0.50 -17.26 -14.88
C SER A 24 -0.10 -15.95 -14.21
N PHE A 25 0.85 -16.02 -13.29
CA PHE A 25 1.41 -14.82 -12.68
C PHE A 25 2.16 -13.96 -13.71
N GLY A 26 2.75 -14.58 -14.72
CA GLY A 26 3.44 -13.90 -15.83
C GLY A 26 2.55 -12.92 -16.62
N HIS A 27 1.22 -13.11 -16.61
CA HIS A 27 0.30 -12.18 -17.26
C HIS A 27 0.27 -10.80 -16.59
N LEU A 28 0.75 -10.65 -15.36
CA LEU A 28 0.88 -9.35 -14.70
C LEU A 28 2.04 -8.54 -15.25
N GLN A 29 3.00 -9.20 -15.93
CA GLN A 29 4.20 -8.56 -16.51
C GLN A 29 4.91 -7.65 -15.49
N THR A 30 5.04 -8.11 -14.24
CA THR A 30 5.59 -7.31 -13.14
C THR A 30 6.97 -6.75 -13.48
N ASP A 31 7.83 -7.55 -14.10
CA ASP A 31 9.20 -7.16 -14.48
C ASP A 31 9.22 -6.13 -15.64
N HIS A 32 8.10 -5.98 -16.37
CA HIS A 32 7.96 -4.95 -17.40
C HIS A 32 7.58 -3.58 -16.79
N TRP A 33 6.79 -3.60 -15.71
CA TRP A 33 6.24 -2.38 -15.13
C TRP A 33 7.00 -1.87 -13.90
N PHE A 34 7.79 -2.74 -13.26
CA PHE A 34 8.44 -2.42 -11.99
C PHE A 34 9.88 -2.93 -11.99
N ASP A 35 10.82 -2.09 -11.53
CA ASP A 35 12.21 -2.47 -11.34
C ASP A 35 12.38 -3.43 -10.18
N ASP A 36 11.47 -3.38 -9.21
CA ASP A 36 11.46 -4.23 -8.03
C ASP A 36 10.04 -4.62 -7.62
N TYR A 37 9.86 -5.88 -7.24
CA TYR A 37 8.56 -6.44 -6.89
C TYR A 37 8.65 -7.35 -5.66
N HIS A 38 7.97 -6.96 -4.59
CA HIS A 38 7.91 -7.70 -3.34
C HIS A 38 6.61 -8.49 -3.20
N GLU A 39 6.68 -9.80 -3.43
CA GLU A 39 5.52 -10.69 -3.34
C GLU A 39 4.97 -10.79 -1.92
N TYR A 40 3.66 -11.06 -1.84
CA TYR A 40 3.03 -11.52 -0.61
C TYR A 40 3.61 -12.86 -0.17
N ARG A 41 4.00 -12.95 1.10
CA ARG A 41 4.41 -14.20 1.75
C ARG A 41 3.24 -14.82 2.51
N ASN A 42 3.40 -16.04 2.98
CA ASN A 42 2.32 -16.80 3.65
C ASN A 42 1.73 -16.06 4.87
N SER A 43 2.52 -15.28 5.57
CA SER A 43 2.13 -14.53 6.76
C SER A 43 1.62 -13.10 6.50
N GLY A 44 1.69 -12.60 5.28
CA GLY A 44 1.26 -11.24 4.96
C GLY A 44 2.10 -10.54 3.89
N PRO A 45 1.94 -9.23 3.71
CA PRO A 45 2.71 -8.48 2.73
C PRO A 45 4.20 -8.46 3.10
N SER A 46 5.05 -8.57 2.09
CA SER A 46 6.47 -8.30 2.26
C SER A 46 6.69 -6.82 2.59
N ILE A 47 7.78 -6.55 3.30
CA ILE A 47 8.22 -5.21 3.62
C ILE A 47 9.42 -4.90 2.75
N ALA A 48 9.34 -3.83 1.97
CA ALA A 48 10.47 -3.23 1.27
C ALA A 48 11.04 -2.08 2.11
N GLU A 49 12.32 -1.80 1.98
CA GLU A 49 12.96 -0.69 2.67
C GLU A 49 13.81 0.11 1.67
N TYR A 50 13.54 1.41 1.56
CA TYR A 50 14.25 2.34 0.72
C TYR A 50 14.52 3.62 1.50
N ASP A 51 15.76 4.10 1.50
CA ASP A 51 16.20 5.35 2.14
C ASP A 51 15.76 5.49 3.61
N GLY A 52 15.74 4.37 4.36
CA GLY A 52 15.32 4.33 5.76
C GLY A 52 13.81 4.38 5.99
N VAL A 53 13.01 4.25 4.93
CA VAL A 53 11.54 4.14 5.01
C VAL A 53 11.11 2.72 4.68
N SER A 54 10.33 2.10 5.56
CA SER A 54 9.72 0.80 5.33
C SER A 54 8.39 0.95 4.57
N TYR A 55 8.17 0.13 3.57
CA TYR A 55 6.97 0.12 2.73
C TYR A 55 6.30 -1.25 2.78
N ALA A 56 4.99 -1.27 2.95
CA ALA A 56 4.19 -2.49 2.84
C ALA A 56 2.76 -2.16 2.41
N HIS A 57 2.04 -3.13 1.87
CA HIS A 57 0.61 -2.96 1.63
C HIS A 57 -0.15 -2.60 2.92
N PHE A 58 0.16 -3.33 4.00
CA PHE A 58 -0.17 -2.98 5.39
C PHE A 58 0.90 -3.54 6.32
N PHE A 59 0.99 -3.00 7.52
CA PHE A 59 1.78 -3.58 8.61
C PHE A 59 0.86 -4.31 9.58
N GLN A 60 1.32 -5.42 10.09
CA GLN A 60 0.58 -6.19 11.09
C GLN A 60 0.70 -5.54 12.46
N ALA A 61 -0.41 -5.53 13.20
CA ALA A 61 -0.48 -5.06 14.57
C ALA A 61 -0.99 -6.18 15.50
N GLY A 62 -0.43 -6.21 16.69
CA GLY A 62 -0.84 -7.18 17.72
C GLY A 62 -0.52 -8.64 17.39
N ASN A 63 -0.99 -9.53 18.25
CA ASN A 63 -0.65 -10.97 18.21
C ASN A 63 -1.38 -11.75 17.10
N PHE A 64 -2.39 -11.18 16.48
CA PHE A 64 -3.24 -11.88 15.50
C PHE A 64 -2.92 -11.52 14.05
N GLY A 65 -1.87 -10.74 13.81
CA GLY A 65 -1.46 -10.38 12.45
C GLY A 65 -2.46 -9.51 11.67
N SER A 66 -3.41 -8.88 12.34
CA SER A 66 -4.34 -7.94 11.71
C SER A 66 -3.62 -6.71 11.19
N ALA A 67 -4.12 -6.15 10.09
CA ALA A 67 -3.60 -4.90 9.57
C ALA A 67 -3.76 -3.77 10.59
N VAL A 68 -2.75 -2.92 10.72
CA VAL A 68 -2.89 -1.66 11.48
C VAL A 68 -4.06 -0.88 10.89
N SER A 69 -4.94 -0.40 11.75
CA SER A 69 -6.18 0.27 11.36
C SER A 69 -6.61 1.32 12.41
N GLY A 70 -7.77 1.88 12.24
CA GLY A 70 -8.37 2.83 13.18
C GLY A 70 -8.42 4.25 12.63
N LEU A 71 -8.87 5.18 13.49
CA LEU A 71 -9.00 6.59 13.14
C LEU A 71 -7.63 7.28 13.02
N HIS A 72 -6.72 6.97 13.95
CA HIS A 72 -5.35 7.49 13.99
C HIS A 72 -4.35 6.45 13.50
N HIS A 73 -4.51 6.03 12.25
CA HIS A 73 -3.79 4.91 11.65
C HIS A 73 -2.27 5.15 11.65
N ALA A 74 -1.82 6.34 11.21
CA ALA A 74 -0.39 6.67 11.19
C ALA A 74 0.24 6.70 12.58
N ASN A 75 -0.49 7.16 13.60
CA ASN A 75 -0.02 7.14 14.98
C ASN A 75 0.12 5.69 15.50
N THR A 76 -0.89 4.85 15.23
CA THR A 76 -0.85 3.42 15.58
C THR A 76 0.32 2.72 14.88
N LEU A 77 0.52 3.04 13.60
CA LEU A 77 1.65 2.51 12.81
C LEU A 77 2.99 2.82 13.48
N LEU A 78 3.23 4.08 13.87
CA LEU A 78 4.45 4.48 14.59
C LEU A 78 4.61 3.84 15.96
N GLY A 79 3.50 3.55 16.64
CA GLY A 79 3.51 2.83 17.91
C GLY A 79 4.03 1.39 17.78
N HIS A 80 3.84 0.77 16.63
CA HIS A 80 4.29 -0.60 16.37
C HIS A 80 5.63 -0.69 15.63
N ARG A 81 5.98 0.31 14.82
CA ARG A 81 7.14 0.22 13.92
C ARG A 81 8.39 0.93 14.41
N TYR A 82 8.27 2.00 15.18
CA TYR A 82 9.38 2.83 15.66
C TYR A 82 10.29 3.45 14.58
N THR A 83 10.04 3.17 13.31
CA THR A 83 10.78 3.66 12.14
C THR A 83 9.82 4.26 11.14
N SER A 84 10.33 5.09 10.24
CA SER A 84 9.50 5.65 9.16
C SER A 84 8.87 4.53 8.35
N SER A 85 7.54 4.57 8.23
CA SER A 85 6.78 3.49 7.62
C SER A 85 5.61 4.03 6.81
N THR A 86 5.42 3.48 5.62
CA THR A 86 4.36 3.86 4.68
C THR A 86 3.54 2.66 4.31
N CYS A 87 2.22 2.78 4.39
CA CYS A 87 1.30 1.74 3.94
C CYS A 87 0.07 2.32 3.22
N GLY A 88 -0.68 1.43 2.58
CA GLY A 88 -1.98 1.72 1.96
C GLY A 88 -3.11 0.97 2.67
N HIS A 89 -3.72 0.01 1.98
CA HIS A 89 -4.73 -0.93 2.44
C HIS A 89 -6.07 -0.31 2.88
N SER A 90 -6.07 0.59 3.85
CA SER A 90 -7.30 1.21 4.38
C SER A 90 -7.90 2.26 3.45
N HIS A 91 -7.18 2.65 2.39
CA HIS A 91 -7.53 3.72 1.46
C HIS A 91 -7.69 5.11 2.11
N LYS A 92 -7.48 5.24 3.41
CA LYS A 92 -7.48 6.51 4.14
C LYS A 92 -6.17 7.24 3.95
N ARG A 93 -6.18 8.55 4.18
CA ARG A 93 -4.97 9.35 4.28
C ARG A 93 -4.74 9.69 5.74
N ASP A 94 -3.54 9.41 6.24
CA ASP A 94 -3.13 9.84 7.58
C ASP A 94 -1.62 10.04 7.63
N LEU A 95 -1.16 10.99 8.42
CA LEU A 95 0.24 11.36 8.56
C LEU A 95 0.54 11.71 10.01
N LYS A 96 1.62 11.16 10.53
CA LYS A 96 2.11 11.45 11.87
C LYS A 96 3.63 11.56 11.88
N PHE A 97 4.14 12.65 12.43
CA PHE A 97 5.55 12.84 12.75
C PHE A 97 5.83 12.44 14.19
N LYS A 98 6.99 11.85 14.41
CA LYS A 98 7.54 11.53 15.73
C LYS A 98 8.94 12.09 15.81
N ASP A 99 9.03 13.39 16.04
CA ASP A 99 10.27 14.15 15.92
C ASP A 99 11.41 13.64 16.80
N GLY A 100 11.13 13.28 18.05
CA GLY A 100 12.13 12.73 18.95
C GLY A 100 12.73 11.38 18.51
N ALA A 101 11.98 10.58 17.75
CA ALA A 101 12.45 9.33 17.16
C ALA A 101 12.83 9.49 15.67
N LYS A 102 12.70 10.70 15.12
CA LYS A 102 12.94 10.99 13.69
C LYS A 102 12.25 9.96 12.79
N ALA A 103 10.95 9.79 12.96
CA ALA A 103 10.17 8.81 12.22
C ALA A 103 8.85 9.39 11.72
N ILE A 104 8.39 8.95 10.55
CA ILE A 104 7.15 9.37 9.91
C ILE A 104 6.28 8.15 9.66
N GLY A 105 5.05 8.17 10.22
CA GLY A 105 4.00 7.22 9.86
C GLY A 105 3.14 7.82 8.75
N LEU A 106 2.97 7.11 7.65
CA LEU A 106 2.19 7.56 6.51
C LEU A 106 1.22 6.48 6.04
N VAL A 107 -0.05 6.85 5.88
CA VAL A 107 -1.07 6.07 5.19
C VAL A 107 -1.41 6.80 3.89
N ALA A 108 -1.11 6.18 2.76
CA ALA A 108 -1.00 6.86 1.48
C ALA A 108 -2.32 6.99 0.69
N GLY A 109 -3.45 6.53 1.24
CA GLY A 109 -4.71 6.54 0.50
C GLY A 109 -4.79 5.46 -0.58
N CYS A 110 -5.44 5.80 -1.69
CA CYS A 110 -5.56 4.91 -2.85
C CYS A 110 -5.50 5.70 -4.16
N PHE A 111 -5.19 5.00 -5.25
CA PHE A 111 -5.22 5.56 -6.60
C PHE A 111 -6.34 4.90 -7.40
N LYS A 112 -7.59 5.32 -7.14
CA LYS A 112 -8.80 4.77 -7.77
C LYS A 112 -9.66 5.89 -8.36
N GLY A 113 -10.08 5.72 -9.60
CA GLY A 113 -10.93 6.68 -10.29
C GLY A 113 -12.41 6.57 -9.94
N ALA A 114 -12.88 5.37 -9.58
CA ALA A 114 -14.28 5.07 -9.33
C ALA A 114 -14.55 4.75 -7.85
N GLU A 115 -15.81 4.84 -7.46
CA GLU A 115 -16.32 4.31 -6.20
C GLU A 115 -16.54 2.80 -6.31
N GLU A 116 -16.43 2.12 -5.18
CA GLU A 116 -16.62 0.69 -5.08
C GLU A 116 -17.93 0.38 -4.35
N GLY A 117 -18.89 -0.21 -5.05
CA GLY A 117 -20.21 -0.50 -4.47
C GLY A 117 -20.17 -1.34 -3.20
N TRP A 118 -19.19 -2.26 -3.11
CA TRP A 118 -19.01 -3.12 -1.92
C TRP A 118 -18.51 -2.36 -0.68
N ALA A 119 -17.91 -1.19 -0.86
CA ALA A 119 -17.33 -0.42 0.24
C ALA A 119 -18.35 0.47 0.96
N GLY A 120 -19.52 0.67 0.37
CA GLY A 120 -20.60 1.47 0.97
C GLY A 120 -20.11 2.83 1.44
N GLN A 121 -20.44 3.20 2.68
CA GLN A 121 -20.03 4.48 3.28
C GLN A 121 -18.52 4.63 3.45
N SER A 122 -17.75 3.55 3.48
CA SER A 122 -16.29 3.64 3.59
C SER A 122 -15.65 4.38 2.42
N ASN A 123 -16.31 4.44 1.25
CA ASN A 123 -15.85 5.25 0.12
C ASN A 123 -15.67 6.73 0.47
N LEU A 124 -16.47 7.26 1.41
CA LEU A 124 -16.44 8.68 1.83
C LEU A 124 -15.14 9.02 2.60
N ASP A 125 -14.56 8.03 3.26
CA ASP A 125 -13.32 8.17 4.01
C ASP A 125 -12.07 8.00 3.14
N TRP A 126 -12.22 7.56 1.90
CA TRP A 126 -11.08 7.27 1.03
C TRP A 126 -10.48 8.54 0.45
N TRP A 127 -9.20 8.68 0.63
CA TRP A 127 -8.45 9.71 -0.07
C TRP A 127 -7.85 9.15 -1.36
N LYS A 128 -8.13 9.83 -2.47
CA LYS A 128 -7.71 9.43 -3.82
C LYS A 128 -6.61 10.36 -4.30
N GLY A 129 -5.42 9.81 -4.54
CA GLY A 129 -4.27 10.59 -4.99
C GLY A 129 -2.94 9.83 -4.89
N VAL A 130 -1.87 10.57 -4.98
CA VAL A 130 -0.50 10.09 -4.82
C VAL A 130 0.22 10.91 -3.75
N VAL A 131 1.23 10.32 -3.13
CA VAL A 131 2.12 11.03 -2.21
C VAL A 131 3.50 11.09 -2.83
N VAL A 132 4.02 12.29 -2.98
CA VAL A 132 5.40 12.55 -3.38
C VAL A 132 6.19 12.77 -2.08
N LYS A 133 7.31 12.11 -1.94
CA LYS A 133 8.25 12.31 -0.85
C LYS A 133 9.46 13.04 -1.39
N ARG A 134 9.77 14.18 -0.79
CA ARG A 134 10.92 15.00 -1.18
C ARG A 134 11.97 14.98 -0.10
N GLU A 135 13.23 15.22 -0.47
CA GLU A 135 14.34 15.38 0.45
C GLU A 135 14.45 14.21 1.45
N ILE A 136 14.40 12.98 0.93
CA ILE A 136 14.45 11.79 1.79
C ILE A 136 15.86 11.64 2.33
N GLU A 137 15.99 11.69 3.65
CA GLU A 137 17.26 11.48 4.34
C GLU A 137 17.04 10.67 5.63
N ASN A 138 17.66 9.51 5.73
CA ASN A 138 17.58 8.65 6.93
C ASN A 138 16.15 8.38 7.42
N GLY A 139 15.21 8.20 6.49
CA GLY A 139 13.81 7.92 6.77
C GLY A 139 12.94 9.16 7.01
N MET A 140 13.51 10.35 7.13
CA MET A 140 12.78 11.61 7.17
C MET A 140 12.56 12.15 5.76
N TYR A 141 11.44 12.83 5.51
CA TYR A 141 11.10 13.40 4.21
C TYR A 141 10.00 14.45 4.33
N GLU A 142 9.88 15.29 3.30
CA GLU A 142 8.77 16.21 3.13
C GLU A 142 7.66 15.56 2.27
N PRO A 143 6.49 15.24 2.85
CA PRO A 143 5.39 14.64 2.12
C PRO A 143 4.53 15.68 1.40
N GLU A 144 4.35 15.51 0.10
CA GLU A 144 3.41 16.28 -0.71
C GLU A 144 2.23 15.40 -1.14
N PHE A 145 1.01 15.77 -0.76
CA PHE A 145 -0.21 15.05 -1.14
C PHE A 145 -0.84 15.67 -2.38
N VAL A 146 -0.83 14.94 -3.50
CA VAL A 146 -1.44 15.39 -4.75
C VAL A 146 -2.72 14.60 -5.00
N SER A 147 -3.88 15.26 -4.89
CA SER A 147 -5.17 14.57 -5.09
C SER A 147 -5.37 14.14 -6.54
N LEU A 148 -6.13 13.06 -6.76
CA LEU A 148 -6.50 12.60 -8.09
C LEU A 148 -7.25 13.69 -8.88
N LYS A 149 -8.03 14.52 -8.22
CA LYS A 149 -8.67 15.69 -8.84
C LYS A 149 -7.60 16.63 -9.41
N ARG A 150 -6.59 16.97 -8.61
CA ARG A 150 -5.50 17.85 -9.05
C ARG A 150 -4.69 17.26 -10.18
N LEU A 151 -4.44 15.94 -10.16
CA LEU A 151 -3.74 15.26 -11.25
C LEU A 151 -4.53 15.33 -12.56
N LYS A 152 -5.86 15.17 -12.50
CA LYS A 152 -6.72 15.31 -13.68
C LYS A 152 -6.77 16.74 -14.24
N GLU A 153 -6.68 17.75 -13.37
CA GLU A 153 -6.60 19.15 -13.81
C GLU A 153 -5.28 19.47 -14.51
N LEU A 154 -4.19 18.80 -14.13
CA LEU A 154 -2.86 19.05 -14.68
C LEU A 154 -2.56 18.23 -15.94
N TYR A 155 -3.07 17.01 -16.03
CA TYR A 155 -2.64 16.00 -17.01
C TYR A 155 -3.81 15.28 -17.71
N GLY A 156 -5.05 15.58 -17.37
CA GLY A 156 -6.26 14.94 -17.92
C GLY A 156 -6.88 15.63 -19.13
#